data_2520742c221456abbd5c28d843032bb9
#
_entry.id   2520742c221456abbd5c28d843032bb9
#
_cell.length_a   1.000
_cell.length_b   1.000
_cell.length_c   1.000
_cell.angle_alpha   90.00
_cell.angle_beta   90.00
_cell.angle_gamma   90.00
#
_symmetry.space_group_name_H-M   'P 1'
#
loop_
_entity.id
_entity.type
_entity.pdbx_description
1 polymer ?
#
loop_
_entity_poly.entity_id
_entity_poly.type
_entity_poly.pdbx_seq_one_letter_code
_entity_poly.pdbx_strand_id
1 'polypeptide(L)'
;MSAESRGIRSEGPGRAVGSRRAFLGASLGTSLGLAAVLGGALPARAAQERTPRRRIPRGGIGMHLYTMRDALARDFPGTLERLAGIGYATVGVSGRHGYGAADIRRMLDAVGLRAVLEHVAYTTLTGEGLPRALDDLHILGARWPVVPSLPGAMHTPDGFREAARQFNRIGRASREAGLGPVLFHNHGTDHVVVDGTNLYDVLVRETDPDLVAFELDVYWAVKGGADPATYFRRHPRRFPALHVKDMAADGGFADVGSGTLDFAGMFAHARAGGVRQWLVEHDSPADPFATARGSYAYLAALRY
;
A
#
# COMPACT_ATOMS: atom_id res chain seq x y z
N MET A 1 19.93 -12.77 -57.74
CA MET A 1 21.33 -13.19 -57.55
C MET A 1 21.44 -13.59 -56.11
N SER A 2 21.21 -14.85 -55.83
CA SER A 2 22.15 -15.97 -55.65
C SER A 2 23.15 -15.68 -54.54
N ALA A 3 23.09 -16.39 -53.56
CA ALA A 3 23.50 -17.74 -53.04
C ALA A 3 24.50 -17.48 -51.91
N GLU A 4 24.77 -18.24 -50.90
CA GLU A 4 24.73 -19.66 -50.52
C GLU A 4 25.12 -19.71 -49.04
N SER A 5 24.45 -20.38 -48.20
CA SER A 5 24.57 -21.70 -47.57
C SER A 5 25.97 -22.24 -47.26
N ARG A 6 26.18 -22.68 -46.00
CA ARG A 6 26.90 -23.85 -45.43
C ARG A 6 26.87 -23.71 -43.93
N GLY A 7 26.38 -24.59 -43.09
CA GLY A 7 26.17 -26.02 -43.06
C GLY A 7 27.41 -26.78 -42.59
N ILE A 8 27.61 -27.07 -41.27
CA ILE A 8 28.39 -28.26 -40.83
C ILE A 8 27.81 -28.80 -39.55
N ARG A 9 27.70 -30.13 -39.55
CA ARG A 9 27.11 -31.06 -38.57
C ARG A 9 28.15 -31.61 -37.59
N SER A 10 27.57 -32.23 -36.52
CA SER A 10 27.92 -33.47 -35.80
C SER A 10 29.15 -33.39 -34.88
N GLU A 11 29.19 -33.99 -33.73
CA GLU A 11 28.95 -35.37 -33.28
C GLU A 11 28.91 -35.43 -31.74
N GLY A 12 28.07 -36.28 -31.12
CA GLY A 12 28.30 -36.88 -29.81
C GLY A 12 29.10 -38.19 -29.96
N PRO A 13 29.18 -39.13 -29.03
CA PRO A 13 28.68 -39.24 -27.65
C PRO A 13 29.76 -39.79 -26.67
N GLY A 14 29.46 -39.89 -25.38
CA GLY A 14 30.33 -40.54 -24.41
C GLY A 14 29.62 -41.00 -23.13
N ARG A 15 29.16 -42.25 -23.14
CA ARG A 15 28.76 -43.03 -21.94
C ARG A 15 30.00 -43.49 -21.16
N ALA A 16 29.92 -43.45 -19.82
CA ALA A 16 30.66 -44.42 -19.00
C ALA A 16 29.87 -44.79 -17.74
N VAL A 17 29.75 -46.07 -17.60
CA VAL A 17 29.09 -46.90 -16.58
C VAL A 17 30.13 -47.30 -15.52
N GLY A 18 29.67 -47.58 -14.32
CA GLY A 18 30.40 -48.38 -13.31
C GLY A 18 30.41 -47.72 -11.94
N SER A 19 30.24 -48.38 -10.82
CA SER A 19 29.87 -49.75 -10.45
C SER A 19 29.54 -49.79 -8.96
N ARG A 20 28.67 -50.71 -8.59
CA ARG A 20 28.24 -51.07 -7.23
C ARG A 20 29.42 -51.57 -6.39
N ARG A 21 29.41 -51.30 -5.07
CA ARG A 21 29.86 -52.27 -4.07
C ARG A 21 29.06 -52.16 -2.79
N ALA A 22 28.36 -53.21 -2.50
CA ALA A 22 27.74 -53.55 -1.23
C ALA A 22 28.79 -54.11 -0.29
N PHE A 23 28.68 -53.86 1.00
CA PHE A 23 29.29 -54.68 2.05
C PHE A 23 28.24 -54.98 3.13
N LEU A 24 27.92 -56.26 3.18
CA LEU A 24 27.25 -56.92 4.30
C LEU A 24 28.23 -57.23 5.41
N GLY A 25 27.83 -56.98 6.65
CA GLY A 25 28.52 -57.46 7.84
C GLY A 25 27.52 -57.66 8.96
N ALA A 26 27.13 -58.92 9.15
CA ALA A 26 26.32 -59.38 10.26
C ALA A 26 27.22 -59.76 11.43
N SER A 27 26.80 -59.44 12.67
CA SER A 27 27.21 -60.18 13.85
C SER A 27 26.11 -60.17 14.92
N LEU A 28 25.71 -61.38 15.27
CA LEU A 28 24.80 -61.70 16.38
C LEU A 28 25.45 -61.43 17.75
N GLY A 29 24.67 -60.99 18.71
CA GLY A 29 25.02 -60.94 20.13
C GLY A 29 23.76 -60.87 21.00
N THR A 30 23.58 -61.94 21.76
CA THR A 30 22.50 -62.42 22.61
C THR A 30 22.04 -61.51 23.75
N SER A 31 20.75 -61.41 23.92
CA SER A 31 19.85 -61.44 25.09
C SER A 31 20.34 -60.95 26.45
N LEU A 32 19.54 -60.07 27.06
CA LEU A 32 18.92 -60.27 28.41
C LEU A 32 17.83 -59.16 28.62
N GLY A 33 16.64 -59.59 28.99
CA GLY A 33 15.50 -58.73 29.18
C GLY A 33 15.53 -57.97 30.50
N LEU A 34 14.93 -56.77 30.44
CA LEU A 34 14.36 -56.15 31.63
C LEU A 34 13.12 -55.36 31.21
N ALA A 35 11.99 -55.69 31.82
CA ALA A 35 10.74 -55.02 31.61
C ALA A 35 10.84 -53.54 32.03
N ALA A 36 10.66 -52.65 31.10
CA ALA A 36 10.47 -51.20 31.36
C ALA A 36 9.03 -50.80 31.06
N VAL A 37 8.38 -50.33 32.06
CA VAL A 37 7.04 -49.74 32.17
C VAL A 37 6.80 -48.79 31.01
N LEU A 38 5.76 -49.07 30.22
CA LEU A 38 5.21 -48.17 29.22
C LEU A 38 4.62 -46.91 29.87
N GLY A 39 5.42 -45.93 30.13
CA GLY A 39 5.00 -44.56 30.34
C GLY A 39 4.85 -43.92 28.96
N GLY A 40 3.64 -43.97 28.41
CA GLY A 40 3.30 -43.26 27.18
C GLY A 40 3.36 -41.76 27.38
N ALA A 41 4.53 -41.16 27.06
CA ALA A 41 4.62 -39.72 26.84
C ALA A 41 3.82 -39.38 25.58
N LEU A 42 2.59 -38.86 25.76
CA LEU A 42 1.89 -38.19 24.68
C LEU A 42 2.79 -37.10 24.09
N PRO A 43 2.96 -37.03 22.76
CA PRO A 43 3.71 -35.95 22.19
C PRO A 43 3.06 -34.65 22.65
N ALA A 44 3.80 -33.82 23.37
CA ALA A 44 3.42 -32.46 23.67
C ALA A 44 3.17 -31.78 22.31
N ARG A 45 1.88 -31.63 22.00
CA ARG A 45 1.42 -30.84 20.87
C ARG A 45 1.93 -29.45 21.15
N ALA A 46 3.05 -29.06 20.50
CA ALA A 46 3.60 -27.72 20.60
C ALA A 46 2.43 -26.77 20.37
N ALA A 47 2.03 -26.08 21.44
CA ALA A 47 1.09 -25.00 21.34
C ALA A 47 1.72 -24.00 20.39
N GLN A 48 1.31 -24.04 19.14
CA GLN A 48 1.65 -23.02 18.16
C GLN A 48 1.11 -21.73 18.78
N GLU A 49 2.00 -20.92 19.36
CA GLU A 49 1.64 -19.61 19.87
C GLU A 49 0.93 -18.88 18.73
N ARG A 50 -0.40 -18.79 18.84
CA ARG A 50 -1.22 -18.04 17.91
C ARG A 50 -0.81 -16.59 18.12
N THR A 51 0.08 -16.08 17.28
CA THR A 51 0.38 -14.65 17.22
C THR A 51 -0.97 -13.91 17.26
N PRO A 52 -1.20 -13.00 18.22
CA PRO A 52 -2.49 -12.36 18.34
C PRO A 52 -2.80 -11.63 17.01
N ARG A 53 -3.83 -12.07 16.33
CA ARG A 53 -4.27 -11.46 15.08
C ARG A 53 -4.70 -10.03 15.35
N ARG A 54 -3.99 -9.09 14.74
CA ARG A 54 -4.25 -7.65 14.86
C ARG A 54 -5.52 -7.26 14.13
N ARG A 55 -6.06 -6.11 14.50
CA ARG A 55 -7.16 -5.42 13.80
C ARG A 55 -6.69 -4.03 13.39
N ILE A 56 -7.30 -3.48 12.37
CA ILE A 56 -7.17 -2.05 12.09
C ILE A 56 -7.89 -1.29 13.23
N PRO A 57 -7.23 -0.31 13.88
CA PRO A 57 -7.92 0.57 14.84
C PRO A 57 -9.11 1.26 14.14
N ARG A 58 -10.27 1.31 14.77
CA ARG A 58 -11.46 1.95 14.16
C ARG A 58 -11.20 3.38 13.70
N GLY A 59 -10.45 4.16 14.50
CA GLY A 59 -10.05 5.53 14.14
C GLY A 59 -9.01 5.63 13.02
N GLY A 60 -8.50 4.48 12.51
CA GLY A 60 -7.61 4.39 11.35
C GLY A 60 -8.32 4.02 10.05
N ILE A 61 -9.60 3.58 10.11
CA ILE A 61 -10.38 3.29 8.90
C ILE A 61 -11.00 4.59 8.40
N GLY A 62 -10.60 5.01 7.22
CA GLY A 62 -11.08 6.23 6.58
C GLY A 62 -11.62 5.99 5.17
N MET A 63 -12.22 7.03 4.62
CA MET A 63 -12.68 7.08 3.22
C MET A 63 -11.89 8.16 2.48
N HIS A 64 -11.32 7.82 1.33
CA HIS A 64 -10.81 8.83 0.41
C HIS A 64 -11.96 9.39 -0.42
N LEU A 65 -12.17 10.69 -0.32
CA LEU A 65 -13.37 11.36 -0.83
C LEU A 65 -13.48 11.35 -2.37
N TYR A 66 -12.41 11.02 -3.09
CA TYR A 66 -12.47 10.82 -4.54
C TYR A 66 -13.50 9.77 -4.96
N THR A 67 -13.64 8.69 -4.20
CA THR A 67 -14.67 7.66 -4.40
C THR A 67 -16.08 8.25 -4.38
N MET A 68 -16.29 9.27 -3.56
CA MET A 68 -17.59 9.90 -3.32
C MET A 68 -17.82 11.15 -4.16
N ARG A 69 -16.92 11.51 -5.10
CA ARG A 69 -16.92 12.80 -5.81
C ARG A 69 -18.26 13.19 -6.42
N ASP A 70 -18.97 12.24 -7.03
CA ASP A 70 -20.27 12.51 -7.66
C ASP A 70 -21.40 12.71 -6.62
N ALA A 71 -21.32 12.03 -5.48
CA ALA A 71 -22.24 12.22 -4.38
C ALA A 71 -21.98 13.56 -3.67
N LEU A 72 -20.71 13.90 -3.43
CA LEU A 72 -20.27 15.18 -2.86
C LEU A 72 -20.66 16.37 -3.73
N ALA A 73 -20.57 16.23 -5.06
CA ALA A 73 -21.00 17.28 -5.99
C ALA A 73 -22.51 17.56 -5.92
N ARG A 74 -23.33 16.56 -5.57
CA ARG A 74 -24.78 16.70 -5.41
C ARG A 74 -25.18 17.18 -4.02
N ASP A 75 -24.58 16.60 -2.99
CA ASP A 75 -24.89 16.90 -1.58
C ASP A 75 -23.66 16.60 -0.70
N PHE A 76 -22.85 17.61 -0.47
CA PHE A 76 -21.62 17.48 0.30
C PHE A 76 -21.90 17.14 1.78
N PRO A 77 -22.75 17.89 2.52
CA PRO A 77 -23.05 17.60 3.92
C PRO A 77 -23.70 16.22 4.12
N GLY A 78 -24.74 15.89 3.35
CA GLY A 78 -25.44 14.61 3.48
C GLY A 78 -24.55 13.42 3.11
N THR A 79 -23.57 13.60 2.20
CA THR A 79 -22.58 12.56 1.91
C THR A 79 -21.68 12.29 3.12
N LEU A 80 -21.20 13.33 3.79
CA LEU A 80 -20.39 13.21 5.01
C LEU A 80 -21.18 12.56 6.15
N GLU A 81 -22.43 12.95 6.35
CA GLU A 81 -23.32 12.37 7.34
C GLU A 81 -23.50 10.85 7.12
N ARG A 82 -23.72 10.44 5.87
CA ARG A 82 -23.83 9.02 5.52
C ARG A 82 -22.55 8.25 5.76
N LEU A 83 -21.38 8.83 5.46
CA LEU A 83 -20.08 8.21 5.76
C LEU A 83 -19.87 8.04 7.26
N ALA A 84 -20.17 9.04 8.05
CA ALA A 84 -20.13 8.95 9.52
C ALA A 84 -21.10 7.88 10.05
N GLY A 85 -22.33 7.82 9.52
CA GLY A 85 -23.31 6.80 9.85
C GLY A 85 -22.90 5.36 9.51
N ILE A 86 -22.06 5.14 8.49
CA ILE A 86 -21.44 3.85 8.17
C ILE A 86 -20.42 3.46 9.24
N GLY A 87 -19.75 4.43 9.87
CA GLY A 87 -18.76 4.21 10.91
C GLY A 87 -17.35 4.71 10.57
N TYR A 88 -17.15 5.37 9.44
CA TYR A 88 -15.87 6.00 9.13
C TYR A 88 -15.54 7.06 10.17
N ALA A 89 -14.27 7.15 10.55
CA ALA A 89 -13.80 8.14 11.53
C ALA A 89 -12.98 9.24 10.87
N THR A 90 -12.41 8.96 9.70
CA THR A 90 -11.47 9.86 9.01
C THR A 90 -11.75 9.91 7.52
N VAL A 91 -11.33 11.02 6.90
CA VAL A 91 -11.39 11.18 5.44
C VAL A 91 -10.08 11.72 4.90
N GLY A 92 -9.73 11.27 3.69
CA GLY A 92 -8.76 11.93 2.81
C GLY A 92 -9.51 12.88 1.88
N VAL A 93 -9.21 14.16 1.94
CA VAL A 93 -9.89 15.18 1.12
C VAL A 93 -9.32 15.17 -0.30
N SER A 94 -10.19 15.09 -1.30
CA SER A 94 -9.84 15.18 -2.72
C SER A 94 -10.91 15.97 -3.46
N GLY A 95 -10.57 17.22 -3.82
CA GLY A 95 -11.52 18.16 -4.36
C GLY A 95 -12.43 18.76 -3.28
N ARG A 96 -12.71 20.04 -3.41
CA ARG A 96 -13.48 20.80 -2.41
C ARG A 96 -14.89 21.17 -2.88
N HIS A 97 -15.24 20.89 -4.12
CA HIS A 97 -16.57 21.13 -4.70
C HIS A 97 -17.09 22.57 -4.47
N GLY A 98 -16.19 23.57 -4.54
CA GLY A 98 -16.51 24.97 -4.32
C GLY A 98 -16.51 25.46 -2.87
N TYR A 99 -16.33 24.56 -1.89
CA TYR A 99 -16.25 24.94 -0.47
C TYR A 99 -14.83 25.37 -0.06
N GLY A 100 -14.74 26.31 0.85
CA GLY A 100 -13.49 26.67 1.52
C GLY A 100 -13.07 25.60 2.55
N ALA A 101 -11.78 25.63 2.94
CA ALA A 101 -11.26 24.72 3.97
C ALA A 101 -12.04 24.83 5.29
N ALA A 102 -12.39 26.05 5.71
CA ALA A 102 -13.17 26.31 6.93
C ALA A 102 -14.60 25.74 6.85
N ASP A 103 -15.22 25.78 5.67
CA ASP A 103 -16.56 25.23 5.48
C ASP A 103 -16.53 23.72 5.59
N ILE A 104 -15.57 23.06 4.91
CA ILE A 104 -15.38 21.61 4.98
C ILE A 104 -15.08 21.19 6.40
N ARG A 105 -14.22 21.92 7.11
CA ARG A 105 -13.91 21.65 8.51
C ARG A 105 -15.16 21.67 9.37
N ARG A 106 -16.02 22.69 9.26
CA ARG A 106 -17.28 22.76 10.01
C ARG A 106 -18.22 21.60 9.71
N MET A 107 -18.33 21.21 8.42
CA MET A 107 -19.17 20.07 8.01
C MET A 107 -18.63 18.74 8.56
N LEU A 108 -17.33 18.54 8.57
CA LEU A 108 -16.69 17.36 9.15
C LEU A 108 -16.92 17.29 10.66
N ASP A 109 -16.71 18.39 11.37
CA ASP A 109 -16.89 18.48 12.83
C ASP A 109 -18.35 18.19 13.22
N ALA A 110 -19.33 18.69 12.45
CA ALA A 110 -20.75 18.49 12.70
C ALA A 110 -21.15 17.01 12.72
N VAL A 111 -20.44 16.14 11.98
CA VAL A 111 -20.73 14.71 11.89
C VAL A 111 -19.67 13.83 12.57
N GLY A 112 -18.68 14.43 13.24
CA GLY A 112 -17.62 13.71 13.95
C GLY A 112 -16.56 13.07 13.04
N LEU A 113 -16.46 13.44 11.77
CA LEU A 113 -15.38 13.05 10.86
C LEU A 113 -14.17 13.96 11.01
N ARG A 114 -12.99 13.45 10.67
CA ARG A 114 -11.74 14.23 10.69
C ARG A 114 -11.01 14.10 9.35
N ALA A 115 -10.59 15.21 8.76
CA ALA A 115 -9.64 15.18 7.67
C ALA A 115 -8.27 14.74 8.20
N VAL A 116 -7.59 13.82 7.52
CA VAL A 116 -6.23 13.36 7.87
C VAL A 116 -5.20 13.81 6.87
N LEU A 117 -5.60 13.98 5.62
CA LEU A 117 -4.77 14.44 4.51
C LEU A 117 -5.63 15.17 3.47
N GLU A 118 -4.97 15.88 2.59
CA GLU A 118 -5.58 16.47 1.41
C GLU A 118 -4.70 16.26 0.18
N HIS A 119 -5.32 15.83 -0.92
CA HIS A 119 -4.70 15.79 -2.23
C HIS A 119 -4.60 17.20 -2.82
N VAL A 120 -3.37 17.64 -3.04
CA VAL A 120 -3.06 18.96 -3.61
C VAL A 120 -2.20 18.76 -4.86
N ALA A 121 -2.57 19.41 -5.95
CA ALA A 121 -1.85 19.29 -7.21
C ALA A 121 -0.36 19.61 -7.06
N TYR A 122 0.49 18.84 -7.75
CA TYR A 122 1.94 19.05 -7.78
C TYR A 122 2.31 20.50 -8.12
N THR A 123 1.66 21.07 -9.13
CA THR A 123 1.91 22.46 -9.57
C THR A 123 1.56 23.51 -8.51
N THR A 124 0.56 23.25 -7.66
CA THR A 124 0.21 24.12 -6.53
C THR A 124 1.31 24.10 -5.47
N LEU A 125 1.77 22.88 -5.09
CA LEU A 125 2.77 22.71 -4.03
C LEU A 125 4.19 23.10 -4.49
N THR A 126 4.48 23.09 -5.79
CA THR A 126 5.76 23.55 -6.32
C THR A 126 5.78 25.03 -6.66
N GLY A 127 4.62 25.67 -6.79
CA GLY A 127 4.44 27.06 -7.16
C GLY A 127 4.08 27.98 -5.97
N GLU A 128 3.53 29.12 -6.30
CA GLU A 128 3.13 30.19 -5.35
C GLU A 128 1.94 29.78 -4.45
N GLY A 129 1.23 28.71 -4.81
CA GLY A 129 0.10 28.19 -4.03
C GLY A 129 0.49 27.44 -2.74
N LEU A 130 1.79 27.13 -2.55
CA LEU A 130 2.26 26.32 -1.41
C LEU A 130 1.85 26.92 -0.04
N PRO A 131 2.10 28.21 0.29
CA PRO A 131 1.74 28.75 1.61
C PRO A 131 0.25 28.60 1.89
N ARG A 132 -0.61 28.98 0.94
CA ARG A 132 -2.05 28.86 1.08
C ARG A 132 -2.51 27.40 1.25
N ALA A 133 -1.93 26.46 0.52
CA ALA A 133 -2.26 25.05 0.66
C ALA A 133 -1.93 24.53 2.07
N LEU A 134 -0.80 24.96 2.65
CA LEU A 134 -0.43 24.58 4.02
C LEU A 134 -1.36 25.21 5.06
N ASP A 135 -1.76 26.47 4.88
CA ASP A 135 -2.75 27.14 5.75
C ASP A 135 -4.12 26.44 5.68
N ASP A 136 -4.55 26.06 4.48
CA ASP A 136 -5.81 25.34 4.28
C ASP A 136 -5.79 23.95 4.96
N LEU A 137 -4.66 23.23 4.94
CA LEU A 137 -4.51 21.98 5.69
C LEU A 137 -4.64 22.20 7.20
N HIS A 138 -4.08 23.27 7.74
CA HIS A 138 -4.25 23.63 9.16
C HIS A 138 -5.73 23.87 9.49
N ILE A 139 -6.42 24.64 8.67
CA ILE A 139 -7.85 24.93 8.86
C ILE A 139 -8.67 23.64 8.81
N LEU A 140 -8.38 22.74 7.86
CA LEU A 140 -9.01 21.42 7.77
C LEU A 140 -8.70 20.52 8.97
N GLY A 141 -7.61 20.77 9.68
CA GLY A 141 -7.06 19.86 10.69
C GLY A 141 -6.37 18.64 10.09
N ALA A 142 -6.07 18.69 8.80
CA ALA A 142 -5.35 17.65 8.09
C ALA A 142 -3.85 17.72 8.39
N ARG A 143 -3.22 16.54 8.50
CA ARG A 143 -1.79 16.46 8.87
C ARG A 143 -0.88 16.47 7.67
N TRP A 144 -1.30 15.89 6.56
CA TRP A 144 -0.42 15.60 5.44
C TRP A 144 -0.92 16.24 4.14
N PRO A 145 -0.11 17.12 3.52
CA PRO A 145 -0.29 17.44 2.11
C PRO A 145 0.11 16.23 1.27
N VAL A 146 -0.68 15.85 0.28
CA VAL A 146 -0.42 14.71 -0.60
C VAL A 146 -0.37 15.18 -2.04
N VAL A 147 0.69 14.82 -2.77
CA VAL A 147 0.74 14.97 -4.22
C VAL A 147 0.11 13.74 -4.86
N PRO A 148 -1.06 13.88 -5.54
CA PRO A 148 -1.78 12.73 -6.08
C PRO A 148 -1.17 12.14 -7.35
N SER A 149 -0.37 12.91 -8.08
CA SER A 149 0.26 12.48 -9.32
C SER A 149 1.33 13.47 -9.78
N LEU A 150 2.26 12.99 -10.57
CA LEU A 150 3.22 13.84 -11.30
C LEU A 150 2.73 14.14 -12.72
N PRO A 151 3.12 15.28 -13.32
CA PRO A 151 2.90 15.52 -14.74
C PRO A 151 3.46 14.39 -15.59
N GLY A 152 2.74 13.96 -16.65
CA GLY A 152 3.16 12.84 -17.48
C GLY A 152 4.56 12.99 -18.09
N ALA A 153 4.99 14.21 -18.44
CA ALA A 153 6.33 14.49 -18.91
C ALA A 153 7.45 14.20 -17.88
N MET A 154 7.11 14.08 -16.61
CA MET A 154 8.06 13.74 -15.55
C MET A 154 8.23 12.22 -15.34
N HIS A 155 7.52 11.35 -16.06
CA HIS A 155 7.66 9.89 -15.94
C HIS A 155 8.95 9.39 -16.61
N THR A 156 10.08 9.92 -16.17
CA THR A 156 11.46 9.57 -16.53
C THR A 156 12.32 9.51 -15.28
N PRO A 157 13.47 8.81 -15.27
CA PRO A 157 14.38 8.81 -14.12
C PRO A 157 14.78 10.20 -13.64
N ASP A 158 15.08 11.11 -14.58
CA ASP A 158 15.45 12.50 -14.24
C ASP A 158 14.26 13.31 -13.72
N GLY A 159 13.07 13.10 -14.28
CA GLY A 159 11.85 13.73 -13.80
C GLY A 159 11.51 13.32 -12.37
N PHE A 160 11.70 12.03 -12.03
CA PHE A 160 11.49 11.53 -10.65
C PHE A 160 12.58 12.03 -9.69
N ARG A 161 13.83 12.21 -10.13
CA ARG A 161 14.88 12.89 -9.35
C ARG A 161 14.51 14.35 -9.08
N GLU A 162 13.99 15.06 -10.09
CA GLU A 162 13.50 16.42 -9.89
C GLU A 162 12.31 16.45 -8.91
N ALA A 163 11.35 15.53 -9.07
CA ALA A 163 10.24 15.41 -8.12
C ALA A 163 10.74 15.16 -6.68
N ALA A 164 11.76 14.32 -6.49
CA ALA A 164 12.36 14.07 -5.18
C ALA A 164 12.94 15.35 -4.56
N ARG A 165 13.65 16.18 -5.34
CA ARG A 165 14.14 17.49 -4.88
C ARG A 165 13.01 18.41 -4.46
N GLN A 166 11.96 18.50 -5.28
CA GLN A 166 10.78 19.32 -4.98
C GLN A 166 10.04 18.81 -3.74
N PHE A 167 9.88 17.50 -3.58
CA PHE A 167 9.24 16.93 -2.39
C PHE A 167 10.04 17.22 -1.12
N ASN A 168 11.36 17.15 -1.16
CA ASN A 168 12.20 17.54 -0.02
C ASN A 168 11.98 19.04 0.34
N ARG A 169 11.84 19.92 -0.66
CA ARG A 169 11.52 21.36 -0.45
C ARG A 169 10.13 21.54 0.16
N ILE A 170 9.11 20.91 -0.43
CA ILE A 170 7.72 20.98 0.06
C ILE A 170 7.62 20.42 1.48
N GLY A 171 8.25 19.26 1.72
CA GLY A 171 8.26 18.59 3.03
C GLY A 171 8.90 19.47 4.11
N ARG A 172 9.96 20.21 3.79
CA ARG A 172 10.58 21.20 4.71
C ARG A 172 9.59 22.30 5.05
N ALA A 173 8.97 22.92 4.05
CA ALA A 173 7.96 23.97 4.28
C ALA A 173 6.76 23.45 5.09
N SER A 174 6.30 22.23 4.81
CA SER A 174 5.23 21.58 5.57
C SER A 174 5.61 21.37 7.04
N ARG A 175 6.85 20.95 7.32
CA ARG A 175 7.35 20.79 8.70
C ARG A 175 7.51 22.13 9.42
N GLU A 176 8.02 23.14 8.75
CA GLU A 176 8.15 24.50 9.26
C GLU A 176 6.77 25.10 9.60
N ALA A 177 5.75 24.77 8.79
CA ALA A 177 4.35 25.11 9.09
C ALA A 177 3.73 24.24 10.20
N GLY A 178 4.46 23.31 10.85
CA GLY A 178 3.95 22.45 11.93
C GLY A 178 3.11 21.27 11.46
N LEU A 179 3.08 20.99 10.16
CA LEU A 179 2.40 19.83 9.58
C LEU A 179 3.29 18.57 9.55
N GLY A 180 2.77 17.49 9.01
CA GLY A 180 3.53 16.26 8.75
C GLY A 180 4.43 16.36 7.52
N PRO A 181 5.15 15.28 7.16
CA PRO A 181 5.84 15.21 5.88
C PRO A 181 4.85 15.34 4.72
N VAL A 182 5.33 15.80 3.56
CA VAL A 182 4.54 15.66 2.31
C VAL A 182 4.46 14.20 1.94
N LEU A 183 3.31 13.76 1.44
CA LEU A 183 3.15 12.41 0.90
C LEU A 183 3.08 12.44 -0.63
N PHE A 184 3.50 11.34 -1.24
CA PHE A 184 3.23 11.06 -2.64
C PHE A 184 2.32 9.86 -2.75
N HIS A 185 1.26 9.97 -3.54
CA HIS A 185 0.34 8.89 -3.89
C HIS A 185 0.73 8.31 -5.25
N ASN A 186 0.89 6.98 -5.31
CA ASN A 186 1.34 6.28 -6.50
C ASN A 186 0.21 5.75 -7.37
N HIS A 187 0.51 5.69 -8.67
CA HIS A 187 -0.25 4.92 -9.66
C HIS A 187 0.61 3.80 -10.26
N GLY A 188 0.01 2.93 -11.08
CA GLY A 188 0.74 1.83 -11.71
C GLY A 188 1.90 2.30 -12.60
N THR A 189 1.76 3.46 -13.25
CA THR A 189 2.81 4.07 -14.09
C THR A 189 4.04 4.54 -13.30
N ASP A 190 3.93 4.72 -11.99
CA ASP A 190 5.07 5.13 -11.16
C ASP A 190 5.99 3.94 -10.82
N HIS A 191 5.49 2.71 -10.94
CA HIS A 191 6.26 1.49 -10.69
C HIS A 191 6.93 0.90 -11.94
N VAL A 192 6.84 1.58 -13.09
CA VAL A 192 7.50 1.12 -14.31
C VAL A 192 9.02 1.24 -14.22
N VAL A 193 9.70 0.37 -14.95
CA VAL A 193 11.15 0.41 -15.13
C VAL A 193 11.47 1.14 -16.45
N VAL A 194 12.16 2.26 -16.34
CA VAL A 194 12.65 3.05 -17.48
C VAL A 194 14.18 3.08 -17.41
N ASP A 195 14.84 2.66 -18.48
CA ASP A 195 16.32 2.58 -18.57
C ASP A 195 16.93 1.83 -17.38
N GLY A 196 16.33 0.69 -16.99
CA GLY A 196 16.77 -0.13 -15.87
C GLY A 196 16.48 0.45 -14.47
N THR A 197 15.75 1.57 -14.38
CA THR A 197 15.42 2.25 -13.13
C THR A 197 13.92 2.17 -12.85
N ASN A 198 13.52 1.62 -11.70
CA ASN A 198 12.15 1.72 -11.22
C ASN A 198 11.91 3.15 -10.72
N LEU A 199 10.92 3.83 -11.30
CA LEU A 199 10.69 5.25 -11.02
C LEU A 199 10.30 5.51 -9.57
N TYR A 200 9.41 4.71 -9.00
CA TYR A 200 8.99 4.86 -7.61
C TYR A 200 10.15 4.68 -6.61
N ASP A 201 11.05 3.73 -6.90
CA ASP A 201 12.26 3.52 -6.08
C ASP A 201 13.20 4.74 -6.09
N VAL A 202 13.19 5.57 -7.15
CA VAL A 202 13.93 6.84 -7.18
C VAL A 202 13.42 7.75 -6.07
N LEU A 203 12.08 7.95 -5.97
CA LEU A 203 11.49 8.79 -4.92
C LEU A 203 11.83 8.25 -3.53
N VAL A 204 11.68 6.93 -3.34
CA VAL A 204 11.92 6.32 -2.03
C VAL A 204 13.38 6.51 -1.57
N ARG A 205 14.35 6.43 -2.50
CA ARG A 205 15.78 6.54 -2.18
C ARG A 205 16.29 7.97 -2.08
N GLU A 206 15.77 8.88 -2.91
CA GLU A 206 16.33 10.23 -3.05
C GLU A 206 15.57 11.29 -2.23
N THR A 207 14.53 10.87 -1.50
CA THR A 207 13.81 11.76 -0.58
C THR A 207 14.23 11.54 0.87
N ASP A 208 14.31 12.66 1.60
CA ASP A 208 14.60 12.66 3.04
C ASP A 208 13.42 12.02 3.81
N PRO A 209 13.65 10.95 4.60
CA PRO A 209 12.59 10.24 5.32
C PRO A 209 11.88 11.07 6.40
N ASP A 210 12.48 12.17 6.87
CA ASP A 210 11.84 13.06 7.83
C ASP A 210 10.94 14.11 7.15
N LEU A 211 11.14 14.36 5.86
CA LEU A 211 10.43 15.37 5.08
C LEU A 211 9.38 14.79 4.14
N VAL A 212 9.59 13.57 3.67
CA VAL A 212 8.75 12.93 2.64
C VAL A 212 8.35 11.54 3.10
N ALA A 213 7.11 11.19 2.88
CA ALA A 213 6.57 9.86 3.08
C ALA A 213 5.62 9.51 1.90
N PHE A 214 4.91 8.38 1.99
CA PHE A 214 4.11 7.89 0.89
C PHE A 214 2.72 7.50 1.37
N GLU A 215 1.71 7.89 0.61
CA GLU A 215 0.39 7.31 0.65
C GLU A 215 0.37 6.17 -0.37
N LEU A 216 0.67 4.95 0.08
CA LEU A 216 0.78 3.82 -0.84
C LEU A 216 -0.61 3.32 -1.24
N ASP A 217 -0.93 3.45 -2.54
CA ASP A 217 -2.06 2.74 -3.12
C ASP A 217 -1.66 1.30 -3.41
N VAL A 218 -2.28 0.36 -2.68
CA VAL A 218 -1.90 -1.06 -2.75
C VAL A 218 -2.34 -1.72 -4.05
N TYR A 219 -3.46 -1.28 -4.64
CA TYR A 219 -3.92 -1.79 -5.94
C TYR A 219 -2.94 -1.37 -7.05
N TRP A 220 -2.63 -0.06 -7.12
CA TRP A 220 -1.74 0.44 -8.15
C TRP A 220 -0.32 -0.09 -8.00
N ALA A 221 0.16 -0.31 -6.78
CA ALA A 221 1.45 -0.94 -6.54
C ALA A 221 1.47 -2.37 -7.10
N VAL A 222 0.47 -3.20 -6.76
CA VAL A 222 0.37 -4.58 -7.28
C VAL A 222 0.19 -4.59 -8.80
N LYS A 223 -0.65 -3.71 -9.36
CA LYS A 223 -0.85 -3.59 -10.80
C LYS A 223 0.43 -3.16 -11.54
N GLY A 224 1.27 -2.36 -10.90
CA GLY A 224 2.60 -1.97 -11.38
C GLY A 224 3.69 -3.03 -11.12
N GLY A 225 3.33 -4.21 -10.60
CA GLY A 225 4.26 -5.33 -10.34
C GLY A 225 5.04 -5.22 -9.03
N ALA A 226 4.66 -4.31 -8.13
CA ALA A 226 5.31 -4.12 -6.84
C ALA A 226 4.59 -4.90 -5.73
N ASP A 227 5.34 -5.29 -4.68
CA ASP A 227 4.79 -5.92 -3.47
C ASP A 227 4.76 -4.91 -2.30
N PRO A 228 3.57 -4.46 -1.86
CA PRO A 228 3.42 -3.54 -0.74
C PRO A 228 4.09 -4.03 0.55
N ALA A 229 4.02 -5.32 0.86
CA ALA A 229 4.64 -5.89 2.05
C ALA A 229 6.17 -5.76 2.02
N THR A 230 6.78 -5.88 0.84
CA THR A 230 8.22 -5.66 0.64
C THR A 230 8.60 -4.21 0.86
N TYR A 231 7.80 -3.25 0.36
CA TYR A 231 8.03 -1.82 0.63
C TYR A 231 7.98 -1.51 2.13
N PHE A 232 6.99 -2.04 2.85
CA PHE A 232 6.88 -1.84 4.31
C PHE A 232 8.10 -2.37 5.08
N ARG A 233 8.64 -3.52 4.67
CA ARG A 233 9.83 -4.11 5.32
C ARG A 233 11.12 -3.35 4.99
N ARG A 234 11.29 -2.95 3.72
CA ARG A 234 12.54 -2.29 3.25
C ARG A 234 12.64 -0.83 3.64
N HIS A 235 11.49 -0.15 3.76
CA HIS A 235 11.42 1.29 4.02
C HIS A 235 10.53 1.57 5.23
N PRO A 236 10.99 1.22 6.45
CA PRO A 236 10.17 1.34 7.65
C PRO A 236 9.75 2.79 7.90
N ARG A 237 8.51 2.95 8.37
CA ARG A 237 7.89 4.25 8.73
C ARG A 237 7.69 5.24 7.58
N ARG A 238 7.86 4.80 6.32
CA ARG A 238 7.68 5.66 5.15
C ARG A 238 6.24 5.72 4.63
N PHE A 239 5.29 4.91 5.16
CA PHE A 239 3.93 4.74 4.61
C PHE A 239 2.86 5.01 5.66
N PRO A 240 2.67 6.28 6.13
CA PRO A 240 1.70 6.58 7.19
C PRO A 240 0.24 6.44 6.76
N ALA A 241 -0.06 6.50 5.47
CA ALA A 241 -1.39 6.31 4.89
C ALA A 241 -1.37 5.31 3.74
N LEU A 242 -2.47 4.60 3.56
CA LEU A 242 -2.70 3.69 2.43
C LEU A 242 -3.99 4.08 1.73
N HIS A 243 -4.00 4.01 0.40
CA HIS A 243 -5.24 3.76 -0.33
C HIS A 243 -5.48 2.26 -0.35
N VAL A 244 -6.56 1.84 0.30
CA VAL A 244 -7.04 0.46 0.30
C VAL A 244 -8.04 0.34 -0.84
N LYS A 245 -7.55 -0.13 -1.96
CA LYS A 245 -8.29 -0.35 -3.21
C LYS A 245 -8.09 -1.80 -3.60
N ASP A 246 -9.15 -2.51 -4.00
CA ASP A 246 -9.08 -3.94 -4.30
C ASP A 246 -9.09 -4.19 -5.81
N MET A 247 -8.63 -5.38 -6.19
CA MET A 247 -8.46 -5.79 -7.58
C MET A 247 -9.40 -6.94 -7.92
N ALA A 248 -10.22 -6.77 -8.94
CA ALA A 248 -11.02 -7.84 -9.50
C ALA A 248 -10.14 -8.89 -10.22
N ALA A 249 -10.70 -10.08 -10.49
CA ALA A 249 -9.96 -11.17 -11.14
C ALA A 249 -9.45 -10.82 -12.55
N ASP A 250 -10.10 -9.88 -13.23
CA ASP A 250 -9.70 -9.38 -14.54
C ASP A 250 -8.69 -8.22 -14.46
N GLY A 251 -8.27 -7.84 -13.25
CA GLY A 251 -7.36 -6.72 -12.99
C GLY A 251 -8.05 -5.35 -12.97
N GLY A 252 -9.38 -5.30 -13.02
CA GLY A 252 -10.19 -4.10 -12.81
C GLY A 252 -10.31 -3.73 -11.32
N PHE A 253 -11.15 -2.73 -11.03
CA PHE A 253 -11.44 -2.34 -9.65
C PHE A 253 -12.50 -3.25 -9.03
N ALA A 254 -12.38 -3.51 -7.73
CA ALA A 254 -13.36 -4.21 -6.92
C ALA A 254 -13.57 -3.49 -5.58
N ASP A 255 -14.74 -3.69 -4.99
CA ASP A 255 -14.99 -3.27 -3.61
C ASP A 255 -14.04 -3.99 -2.66
N VAL A 256 -13.50 -3.28 -1.69
CA VAL A 256 -12.53 -3.84 -0.74
C VAL A 256 -13.09 -5.07 -0.02
N GLY A 257 -12.38 -6.19 -0.17
CA GLY A 257 -12.78 -7.50 0.34
C GLY A 257 -13.61 -8.35 -0.62
N SER A 258 -13.92 -7.83 -1.82
CA SER A 258 -14.59 -8.58 -2.89
C SER A 258 -13.65 -8.95 -4.04
N GLY A 259 -12.41 -8.46 -4.00
CA GLY A 259 -11.38 -8.72 -5.01
C GLY A 259 -10.42 -9.84 -4.62
N THR A 260 -9.22 -9.75 -5.16
CA THR A 260 -8.19 -10.80 -5.09
C THR A 260 -6.98 -10.45 -4.24
N LEU A 261 -6.87 -9.20 -3.73
CA LEU A 261 -5.71 -8.77 -2.97
C LEU A 261 -5.70 -9.37 -1.55
N ASP A 262 -4.57 -9.92 -1.14
CA ASP A 262 -4.36 -10.43 0.22
C ASP A 262 -4.04 -9.29 1.20
N PHE A 263 -5.07 -8.56 1.62
CA PHE A 263 -4.91 -7.49 2.62
C PHE A 263 -4.37 -8.00 3.96
N ALA A 264 -4.70 -9.22 4.37
CA ALA A 264 -4.20 -9.77 5.64
C ALA A 264 -2.69 -9.96 5.60
N GLY A 265 -2.16 -10.54 4.51
CA GLY A 265 -0.73 -10.69 4.29
C GLY A 265 0.01 -9.35 4.19
N MET A 266 -0.55 -8.39 3.44
CA MET A 266 0.03 -7.05 3.31
C MET A 266 0.07 -6.33 4.67
N PHE A 267 -1.06 -6.31 5.41
CA PHE A 267 -1.19 -5.55 6.65
C PHE A 267 -0.46 -6.17 7.84
N ALA A 268 -0.08 -7.45 7.76
CA ALA A 268 0.85 -8.04 8.72
C ALA A 268 2.17 -7.24 8.85
N HIS A 269 2.54 -6.53 7.79
CA HIS A 269 3.73 -5.68 7.73
C HIS A 269 3.44 -4.17 7.89
N ALA A 270 2.17 -3.76 7.97
CA ALA A 270 1.77 -2.35 8.02
C ALA A 270 2.42 -1.56 9.17
N ARG A 271 2.61 -2.20 10.34
CA ARG A 271 3.30 -1.57 11.47
C ARG A 271 4.75 -1.19 11.15
N ALA A 272 5.48 -2.06 10.45
CA ALA A 272 6.85 -1.75 10.01
C ALA A 272 6.84 -0.56 9.04
N GLY A 273 5.87 -0.53 8.11
CA GLY A 273 5.66 0.60 7.20
C GLY A 273 5.27 1.91 7.87
N GLY A 274 4.82 1.87 9.15
CA GLY A 274 4.37 3.04 9.91
C GLY A 274 2.92 3.44 9.63
N VAL A 275 2.11 2.53 9.10
CA VAL A 275 0.72 2.80 8.69
C VAL A 275 -0.14 3.19 9.88
N ARG A 276 -0.89 4.27 9.73
CA ARG A 276 -1.83 4.85 10.69
C ARG A 276 -3.23 5.05 10.12
N GLN A 277 -3.34 5.20 8.79
CA GLN A 277 -4.58 5.43 8.07
C GLN A 277 -4.74 4.43 6.94
N TRP A 278 -5.91 3.80 6.88
CA TRP A 278 -6.36 2.89 5.82
C TRP A 278 -7.56 3.55 5.14
N LEU A 279 -7.31 4.28 4.06
CA LEU A 279 -8.34 5.03 3.35
C LEU A 279 -8.90 4.15 2.23
N VAL A 280 -10.17 3.79 2.35
CA VAL A 280 -10.89 3.08 1.28
C VAL A 280 -10.97 3.98 0.06
N GLU A 281 -10.65 3.44 -1.10
CA GLU A 281 -10.85 4.09 -2.38
C GLU A 281 -11.30 3.11 -3.46
N HIS A 282 -12.13 3.60 -4.38
CA HIS A 282 -12.55 2.95 -5.60
C HIS A 282 -12.75 4.00 -6.70
N ASP A 283 -12.04 3.87 -7.84
CA ASP A 283 -12.04 4.94 -8.87
C ASP A 283 -13.37 5.06 -9.63
N SER A 284 -14.12 3.95 -9.75
CA SER A 284 -15.35 3.91 -10.54
C SER A 284 -16.41 3.00 -9.90
N PRO A 285 -16.88 3.32 -8.67
CA PRO A 285 -17.86 2.49 -7.98
C PRO A 285 -19.24 2.61 -8.68
N ALA A 286 -19.95 1.49 -8.86
CA ALA A 286 -21.31 1.49 -9.38
C ALA A 286 -22.30 2.17 -8.42
N ASP A 287 -22.15 1.90 -7.11
CA ASP A 287 -22.83 2.62 -6.02
C ASP A 287 -21.79 2.96 -4.95
N PRO A 288 -21.36 4.23 -4.85
CA PRO A 288 -20.30 4.61 -3.92
C PRO A 288 -20.66 4.38 -2.45
N PHE A 289 -21.94 4.39 -2.08
CA PHE A 289 -22.35 4.11 -0.70
C PHE A 289 -22.44 2.62 -0.40
N ALA A 290 -22.78 1.79 -1.37
CA ALA A 290 -22.68 0.33 -1.23
C ALA A 290 -21.22 -0.09 -1.07
N THR A 291 -20.33 0.43 -1.94
CA THR A 291 -18.87 0.30 -1.84
C THR A 291 -18.36 0.73 -0.46
N ALA A 292 -18.76 1.91 0.02
CA ALA A 292 -18.34 2.42 1.33
C ALA A 292 -18.77 1.48 2.48
N ARG A 293 -20.01 1.00 2.48
CA ARG A 293 -20.52 0.10 3.52
C ARG A 293 -19.80 -1.25 3.52
N GLY A 294 -19.69 -1.88 2.34
CA GLY A 294 -19.04 -3.19 2.18
C GLY A 294 -17.58 -3.15 2.59
N SER A 295 -16.85 -2.18 2.08
CA SER A 295 -15.42 -1.97 2.38
C SER A 295 -15.16 -1.70 3.85
N TYR A 296 -15.96 -0.85 4.49
CA TYR A 296 -15.86 -0.60 5.93
C TYR A 296 -16.10 -1.87 6.76
N ALA A 297 -17.17 -2.61 6.46
CA ALA A 297 -17.51 -3.84 7.17
C ALA A 297 -16.37 -4.88 7.07
N TYR A 298 -15.79 -5.03 5.88
CA TYR A 298 -14.65 -5.92 5.67
C TYR A 298 -13.44 -5.50 6.51
N LEU A 299 -13.00 -4.24 6.41
CA LEU A 299 -11.81 -3.75 7.13
C LEU A 299 -12.00 -3.79 8.66
N ALA A 300 -13.19 -3.48 9.16
CA ALA A 300 -13.51 -3.55 10.59
C ALA A 300 -13.48 -4.99 11.14
N ALA A 301 -13.78 -5.98 10.29
CA ALA A 301 -13.74 -7.40 10.64
C ALA A 301 -12.37 -8.05 10.42
N LEU A 302 -11.52 -7.47 9.54
CA LEU A 302 -10.23 -8.04 9.13
C LEU A 302 -9.32 -8.34 10.33
N ARG A 303 -8.67 -9.52 10.27
CA ARG A 303 -7.64 -9.97 11.21
C ARG A 303 -6.36 -10.29 10.45
N TYR A 304 -5.23 -9.72 10.86
CA TYR A 304 -3.94 -9.89 10.21
C TYR A 304 -2.78 -9.98 11.21
#